data_092de6f30f4a6d563eeaa5716e038337
#
_entry.id   092de6f30f4a6d563eeaa5716e038337
#
_cell.length_a   1.000
_cell.length_b   1.000
_cell.length_c   1.000
_cell.angle_alpha   90.00
_cell.angle_beta   90.00
_cell.angle_gamma   90.00
#
_symmetry.space_group_name_H-M   'P 1'
#
loop_
_entity.id
_entity.type
_entity.pdbx_description
1 polymer ?
#
loop_
_entity_poly.entity_id
_entity_poly.type
_entity_poly.pdbx_seq_one_letter_code
_entity_poly.pdbx_strand_id
1 'polypeptide(L)'
;MKLAFFDTKPYDKPGFDEHIAGTDIEIKYFETRLGEDTVQLAKGFDGVCVFVNDTVNEKVVNELYDLGVRVIALRCAGFNNVDTKACFGKLHVFRV
;
A
#
# COMPACT_ATOMS: atom_id res chain seq x y z
N MET A 1 -11.33 -7.66 -2.69
CA MET A 1 -10.09 -7.18 -2.04
C MET A 1 -10.07 -5.67 -2.04
N LYS A 2 -9.80 -5.08 -0.91
CA LYS A 2 -9.75 -3.62 -0.76
C LYS A 2 -8.32 -3.15 -0.62
N LEU A 3 -7.91 -2.19 -1.45
CA LEU A 3 -6.58 -1.61 -1.43
C LEU A 3 -6.63 -0.13 -1.06
N ALA A 4 -5.74 0.28 -0.16
CA ALA A 4 -5.50 1.68 0.15
C ALA A 4 -4.32 2.17 -0.69
N PHE A 5 -4.56 3.13 -1.55
CA PHE A 5 -3.58 3.64 -2.52
C PHE A 5 -3.04 4.98 -2.01
N PHE A 6 -1.82 4.97 -1.52
CA PHE A 6 -1.20 6.16 -0.90
C PHE A 6 -0.35 6.95 -1.90
N ASP A 7 -0.10 8.22 -1.58
CA ASP A 7 0.66 9.16 -2.41
C ASP A 7 0.11 9.20 -3.83
N THR A 8 -1.20 9.32 -3.95
CA THR A 8 -1.91 9.33 -5.22
C THR A 8 -1.63 10.61 -5.99
N LYS A 9 -1.26 10.47 -7.27
CA LYS A 9 -1.09 11.59 -8.18
C LYS A 9 -2.30 11.69 -9.10
N PRO A 10 -2.59 12.86 -9.68
CA PRO A 10 -3.77 13.01 -10.53
C PRO A 10 -3.82 12.05 -11.73
N TYR A 11 -2.67 11.59 -12.19
CA TYR A 11 -2.60 10.67 -13.33
C TYR A 11 -2.69 9.19 -12.96
N ASP A 12 -2.64 8.85 -11.65
CA ASP A 12 -2.66 7.46 -11.20
C ASP A 12 -4.04 6.83 -11.31
N LYS A 13 -5.06 7.54 -10.89
CA LYS A 13 -6.41 7.02 -10.76
C LYS A 13 -6.98 6.44 -12.05
N PRO A 14 -6.95 7.17 -13.19
CA PRO A 14 -7.53 6.63 -14.43
C PRO A 14 -6.87 5.32 -14.88
N GLY A 15 -5.53 5.25 -14.76
CA GLY A 15 -4.79 4.05 -15.17
C GLY A 15 -5.13 2.84 -14.31
N PHE A 16 -5.18 3.01 -13.01
CA PHE A 16 -5.49 1.90 -12.10
C PHE A 16 -6.95 1.51 -12.17
N ASP A 17 -7.87 2.46 -12.27
CA ASP A 17 -9.29 2.15 -12.42
C ASP A 17 -9.54 1.31 -13.67
N GLU A 18 -8.85 1.60 -14.77
CA GLU A 18 -8.94 0.83 -15.99
C GLU A 18 -8.43 -0.60 -15.82
N HIS A 19 -7.28 -0.76 -15.13
CA HIS A 19 -6.70 -2.08 -14.90
C HIS A 19 -7.56 -2.98 -14.04
N ILE A 20 -8.28 -2.43 -13.07
CA ILE A 20 -9.09 -3.23 -12.14
C ILE A 20 -10.55 -3.37 -12.58
N ALA A 21 -10.93 -2.73 -13.67
CA ALA A 21 -12.30 -2.82 -14.19
C ALA A 21 -12.69 -4.29 -14.42
N GLY A 22 -13.83 -4.71 -13.86
CA GLY A 22 -14.29 -6.08 -13.97
C GLY A 22 -13.67 -7.08 -12.99
N THR A 23 -12.81 -6.61 -12.07
CA THR A 23 -12.24 -7.45 -11.00
C THR A 23 -12.94 -7.19 -9.69
N ASP A 24 -12.63 -8.01 -8.67
CA ASP A 24 -13.14 -7.82 -7.31
C ASP A 24 -12.32 -6.82 -6.49
N ILE A 25 -11.39 -6.11 -7.12
CA ILE A 25 -10.51 -5.17 -6.44
C ILE A 25 -11.19 -3.82 -6.30
N GLU A 26 -11.26 -3.29 -5.07
CA GLU A 26 -11.72 -1.94 -4.77
C GLU A 26 -10.52 -1.13 -4.31
N ILE A 27 -10.34 0.08 -4.84
CA ILE A 27 -9.26 0.96 -4.46
C ILE A 27 -9.82 2.24 -3.87
N LYS A 28 -9.31 2.61 -2.70
CA LYS A 28 -9.52 3.95 -2.15
C LYS A 28 -8.23 4.74 -2.27
N TYR A 29 -8.32 5.91 -2.88
CA TYR A 29 -7.17 6.76 -3.15
C TYR A 29 -6.97 7.78 -2.04
N PHE A 30 -5.75 7.84 -1.53
CA PHE A 30 -5.33 8.85 -0.55
C PHE A 30 -4.21 9.68 -1.15
N GLU A 31 -4.33 10.99 -1.09
CA GLU A 31 -3.27 11.89 -1.56
C GLU A 31 -2.11 11.96 -0.58
N THR A 32 -2.35 11.66 0.68
CA THR A 32 -1.32 11.64 1.70
C THR A 32 -0.35 10.48 1.53
N ARG A 33 0.84 10.62 2.08
CA ARG A 33 1.85 9.56 2.08
C ARG A 33 1.58 8.59 3.23
N LEU A 34 1.95 7.32 3.02
CA LEU A 34 1.93 6.35 4.10
C LEU A 34 3.13 6.57 5.00
N GLY A 35 2.91 6.56 6.30
CA GLY A 35 3.94 6.71 7.31
C GLY A 35 3.37 6.39 8.68
N GLU A 36 4.17 6.62 9.72
CA GLU A 36 3.74 6.31 11.10
C GLU A 36 2.51 7.12 11.53
N ASP A 37 2.34 8.31 10.97
CA ASP A 37 1.21 9.19 11.32
C ASP A 37 -0.07 8.86 10.56
N THR A 38 0.03 8.17 9.42
CA THR A 38 -1.10 7.95 8.53
C THR A 38 -1.47 6.48 8.37
N VAL A 39 -0.72 5.58 8.97
CA VAL A 39 -0.91 4.13 8.82
C VAL A 39 -2.32 3.68 9.23
N GLN A 40 -2.94 4.37 10.17
CA GLN A 40 -4.30 4.04 10.62
C GLN A 40 -5.34 4.17 9.52
N LEU A 41 -5.06 4.95 8.48
CA LEU A 41 -5.96 5.08 7.34
C LEU A 41 -6.13 3.74 6.59
N ALA A 42 -5.20 2.81 6.76
CA ALA A 42 -5.26 1.49 6.15
C ALA A 42 -6.18 0.50 6.89
N LYS A 43 -6.78 0.91 8.00
CA LYS A 43 -7.69 0.04 8.76
C LYS A 43 -8.86 -0.38 7.89
N GLY A 44 -9.13 -1.68 7.85
CA GLY A 44 -10.22 -2.23 7.05
C GLY A 44 -9.84 -2.58 5.62
N PHE A 45 -8.59 -2.36 5.23
CA PHE A 45 -8.09 -2.71 3.90
C PHE A 45 -7.29 -4.01 3.93
N ASP A 46 -7.30 -4.73 2.83
CA ASP A 46 -6.54 -5.98 2.69
C ASP A 46 -5.10 -5.72 2.29
N GLY A 47 -4.85 -4.65 1.57
CA GLY A 47 -3.53 -4.28 1.10
C GLY A 47 -3.34 -2.79 0.98
N VAL A 48 -2.09 -2.38 0.79
CA VAL A 48 -1.71 -0.99 0.53
C VAL A 48 -0.90 -0.93 -0.75
N CYS A 49 -1.09 0.13 -1.52
CA CYS A 49 -0.29 0.41 -2.70
C CYS A 49 0.55 1.65 -2.39
N VAL A 50 1.86 1.54 -2.52
CA VAL A 50 2.79 2.59 -2.08
C VAL A 50 3.73 3.01 -3.20
N PHE A 51 4.29 4.20 -3.06
CA PHE A 51 5.23 4.76 -4.00
C PHE A 51 6.52 5.16 -3.26
N VAL A 52 7.48 5.72 -4.00
CA VAL A 52 8.84 5.98 -3.51
C VAL A 52 8.89 6.89 -2.28
N ASN A 53 7.92 7.79 -2.13
CA ASN A 53 7.87 8.74 -1.02
C ASN A 53 7.13 8.21 0.23
N ASP A 54 6.50 7.05 0.14
CA ASP A 54 5.84 6.45 1.28
C ASP A 54 6.88 5.78 2.19
N THR A 55 6.61 5.77 3.49
CA THR A 55 7.47 5.14 4.47
C THR A 55 6.83 3.86 4.97
N VAL A 56 7.52 2.74 4.78
CA VAL A 56 7.08 1.43 5.26
C VAL A 56 8.21 0.80 6.06
N ASN A 57 8.50 1.42 7.20
CA ASN A 57 9.51 0.92 8.13
C ASN A 57 8.94 -0.19 9.01
N GLU A 58 9.75 -0.75 9.91
CA GLU A 58 9.33 -1.84 10.78
C GLU A 58 8.07 -1.49 11.58
N LYS A 59 8.00 -0.28 12.13
CA LYS A 59 6.84 0.15 12.90
C LYS A 59 5.57 0.18 12.05
N VAL A 60 5.66 0.74 10.85
CA VAL A 60 4.53 0.79 9.92
C VAL A 60 4.12 -0.62 9.51
N VAL A 61 5.07 -1.51 9.22
CA VAL A 61 4.78 -2.90 8.89
C VAL A 61 4.00 -3.60 10.01
N ASN A 62 4.46 -3.44 11.25
CA ASN A 62 3.80 -4.06 12.39
C ASN A 62 2.39 -3.52 12.59
N GLU A 63 2.18 -2.22 12.42
CA GLU A 63 0.86 -1.62 12.53
C GLU A 63 -0.07 -2.06 11.40
N LEU A 64 0.44 -2.15 10.17
CA LEU A 64 -0.34 -2.66 9.05
C LEU A 64 -0.80 -4.09 9.31
N TYR A 65 0.09 -4.92 9.82
CA TYR A 65 -0.24 -6.31 10.16
C TYR A 65 -1.35 -6.36 11.22
N ASP A 66 -1.24 -5.54 12.26
CA ASP A 66 -2.25 -5.47 13.32
C ASP A 66 -3.61 -4.99 12.81
N LEU A 67 -3.61 -4.14 11.79
CA LEU A 67 -4.84 -3.64 11.16
C LEU A 67 -5.48 -4.65 10.19
N GLY A 68 -4.84 -5.78 9.95
CA GLY A 68 -5.36 -6.80 9.04
C GLY A 68 -4.85 -6.72 7.61
N VAL A 69 -3.94 -5.77 7.33
CA VAL A 69 -3.32 -5.66 6.01
C VAL A 69 -2.34 -6.81 5.81
N ARG A 70 -2.37 -7.44 4.63
CA ARG A 70 -1.52 -8.60 4.33
C ARG A 70 -0.72 -8.45 3.05
N VAL A 71 -0.95 -7.38 2.29
CA VAL A 71 -0.32 -7.19 0.97
C VAL A 71 0.20 -5.78 0.85
N ILE A 72 1.42 -5.64 0.29
CA ILE A 72 1.99 -4.35 -0.11
C ILE A 72 2.30 -4.42 -1.59
N ALA A 73 1.68 -3.54 -2.37
CA ALA A 73 1.96 -3.40 -3.80
C ALA A 73 2.83 -2.18 -4.02
N LEU A 74 3.97 -2.36 -4.69
CA LEU A 74 4.94 -1.30 -4.94
C LEU A 74 4.77 -0.74 -6.36
N ARG A 75 4.73 0.57 -6.47
CA ARG A 75 4.68 1.28 -7.75
C ARG A 75 6.05 1.79 -8.20
N CYS A 76 7.12 1.37 -7.52
CA CYS A 76 8.47 1.83 -7.80
C CYS A 76 9.39 0.64 -8.11
N ALA A 77 10.53 0.93 -8.73
CA ALA A 77 11.47 -0.12 -9.15
C ALA A 77 12.28 -0.73 -8.00
N GLY A 78 12.43 0.00 -6.89
CA GLY A 78 13.23 -0.43 -5.76
C GLY A 78 12.41 -0.71 -4.51
N PHE A 79 13.07 -1.18 -3.47
CA PHE A 79 12.47 -1.49 -2.17
C PHE A 79 13.05 -0.62 -1.05
N ASN A 80 13.72 0.49 -1.39
CA ASN A 80 14.45 1.31 -0.41
C ASN A 80 13.56 1.90 0.68
N ASN A 81 12.29 2.14 0.37
CA ASN A 81 11.34 2.71 1.29
C ASN A 81 10.53 1.67 2.08
N VAL A 82 10.80 0.39 1.85
CA VAL A 82 10.08 -0.72 2.52
C VAL A 82 11.09 -1.58 3.27
N ASP A 83 10.81 -1.81 4.55
CA ASP A 83 11.60 -2.77 5.34
C ASP A 83 11.12 -4.19 5.01
N THR A 84 11.73 -4.79 4.01
CA THR A 84 11.35 -6.12 3.52
C THR A 84 11.58 -7.20 4.57
N LYS A 85 12.57 -7.03 5.45
CA LYS A 85 12.83 -7.99 6.54
C LYS A 85 11.68 -7.99 7.54
N ALA A 86 11.15 -6.82 7.86
CA ALA A 86 10.00 -6.71 8.76
C ALA A 86 8.75 -7.34 8.15
N CYS A 87 8.63 -7.32 6.83
CA CYS A 87 7.49 -7.91 6.12
C CYS A 87 7.53 -9.44 6.10
N PHE A 88 8.70 -10.03 6.25
CA PHE A 88 8.88 -11.48 6.12
C PHE A 88 7.97 -12.25 7.07
N GLY A 89 7.16 -13.14 6.51
CA GLY A 89 6.22 -13.92 7.31
C GLY A 89 4.94 -13.18 7.73
N LYS A 90 4.82 -11.90 7.42
CA LYS A 90 3.67 -11.08 7.80
C LYS A 90 2.93 -10.51 6.60
N LEU A 91 3.63 -9.84 5.71
CA LEU A 91 3.06 -9.17 4.56
C LEU A 91 3.69 -9.68 3.28
N HIS A 92 2.87 -9.84 2.27
CA HIS A 92 3.35 -10.20 0.94
C HIS A 92 3.65 -8.92 0.16
N VAL A 93 4.89 -8.77 -0.30
CA VAL A 93 5.35 -7.58 -1.03
C VAL A 93 5.55 -7.94 -2.49
N PHE A 94 4.95 -7.17 -3.39
CA PHE A 94 5.15 -7.38 -4.82
C PHE A 94 5.16 -6.04 -5.57
N ARG A 95 5.71 -6.06 -6.78
CA ARG A 95 5.71 -4.89 -7.67
C ARG A 95 4.55 -4.95 -8.63
N VAL A 96 4.02 -3.80 -8.91
CA VAL A 96 3.00 -3.67 -9.98
C VAL A 96 3.64 -3.20 -11.27
#